data_9029720a068d7687469ffc249b4a2fc3
#
_entry.id   9029720a068d7687469ffc249b4a2fc3
#
_cell.length_a   1.000
_cell.length_b   1.000
_cell.length_c   1.000
_cell.angle_alpha   90.00
_cell.angle_beta   90.00
_cell.angle_gamma   90.00
#
_symmetry.space_group_name_H-M   'P 1'
#
loop_
_entity.id
_entity.type
_entity.pdbx_description
1 polymer ?
#
loop_
_entity_poly.entity_id
_entity_poly.type
_entity_poly.pdbx_seq_one_letter_code
_entity_poly.pdbx_strand_id
1 'polypeptide(L)'
;MPPPALASEHIPAAPRPLPSPMPVPAVDPDLLPAHRRSRSGDSLVRRARRSLRQLLLSSTSRDVAEATRIAQALQQPVTTGRQISVTSIRGGAGKTTVAALLNLTYAHYRQDPVLALEADPALGTLPIRLAAPAVRWTCTDLAQVISPSMQFAEITGYLVQVEEGGWLLPGSQGRVGTRLELPSYRAVMMALRRYFGITVVDCETLPNPLARTALAAAHARVLVAPATMEGVASTRAVLEWMADVPRPRLLPATVVALTKSSPDMTIDMAAASAYLGAAGARVVTIPYDRHLAAGGPIRTAALGQETRLAAGQLAAELLDRALRKQR
;
A
#
# COMPACT_ATOMS: atom_id res chain seq x y z
N MET A 1 1.41 69.65 7.34
CA MET A 1 1.19 68.34 6.73
C MET A 1 1.16 67.29 7.86
N PRO A 2 0.05 66.56 8.11
CA PRO A 2 0.05 65.46 9.04
C PRO A 2 0.74 64.22 8.43
N PRO A 3 1.38 63.37 9.22
CA PRO A 3 2.05 62.16 8.74
C PRO A 3 1.02 61.13 8.18
N PRO A 4 1.42 60.28 7.21
CA PRO A 4 0.52 59.29 6.65
C PRO A 4 0.20 58.21 7.70
N ALA A 5 -1.08 57.84 7.76
CA ALA A 5 -1.56 56.74 8.60
C ALA A 5 -0.94 55.41 8.14
N LEU A 6 -0.30 54.69 9.06
CA LEU A 6 0.18 53.34 8.84
C LEU A 6 -1.01 52.43 8.54
N ALA A 7 -0.98 51.81 7.36
CA ALA A 7 -1.93 50.80 6.96
C ALA A 7 -1.82 49.62 7.96
N SER A 8 -2.91 49.31 8.62
CA SER A 8 -3.02 48.13 9.48
C SER A 8 -2.81 46.87 8.61
N GLU A 9 -1.69 46.19 8.81
CA GLU A 9 -1.44 44.87 8.25
C GLU A 9 -2.58 43.93 8.64
N HIS A 10 -3.27 43.42 7.66
CA HIS A 10 -4.33 42.46 7.80
C HIS A 10 -3.69 41.11 8.18
N ILE A 11 -3.57 40.83 9.47
CA ILE A 11 -3.16 39.49 9.98
C ILE A 11 -4.26 38.50 9.53
N PRO A 12 -3.95 37.53 8.66
CA PRO A 12 -4.95 36.57 8.24
C PRO A 12 -5.44 35.79 9.49
N ALA A 13 -6.74 35.77 9.69
CA ALA A 13 -7.39 35.06 10.80
C ALA A 13 -6.92 33.59 10.78
N ALA A 14 -6.53 33.07 11.95
CA ALA A 14 -6.19 31.67 12.10
C ALA A 14 -7.34 30.78 11.57
N PRO A 15 -7.05 29.70 10.84
CA PRO A 15 -8.08 28.83 10.29
C PRO A 15 -8.95 28.31 11.44
N ARG A 16 -10.27 28.44 11.29
CA ARG A 16 -11.23 27.94 12.28
C ARG A 16 -11.02 26.43 12.45
N PRO A 17 -10.92 25.92 13.69
CA PRO A 17 -10.80 24.49 13.91
C PRO A 17 -12.03 23.80 13.32
N LEU A 18 -11.78 22.78 12.48
CA LEU A 18 -12.85 21.94 11.95
C LEU A 18 -13.57 21.25 13.13
N PRO A 19 -14.91 21.13 13.08
CA PRO A 19 -15.62 20.30 14.04
C PRO A 19 -15.07 18.89 13.97
N SER A 20 -14.67 18.34 15.13
CA SER A 20 -14.07 17.01 15.20
C SER A 20 -15.12 15.94 14.80
N PRO A 21 -14.92 15.20 13.72
CA PRO A 21 -15.89 14.19 13.31
C PRO A 21 -15.97 13.06 14.33
N MET A 22 -17.15 12.43 14.40
CA MET A 22 -17.33 11.24 15.23
C MET A 22 -16.54 10.06 14.62
N PRO A 23 -15.80 9.29 15.45
CA PRO A 23 -15.15 8.08 14.98
C PRO A 23 -16.20 7.05 14.52
N VAL A 24 -15.97 6.45 13.36
CA VAL A 24 -16.81 5.37 12.82
C VAL A 24 -16.00 4.07 12.89
N PRO A 25 -16.54 2.97 13.47
CA PRO A 25 -15.86 1.67 13.45
C PRO A 25 -15.48 1.28 12.02
N ALA A 26 -14.27 0.76 11.81
CA ALA A 26 -13.82 0.30 10.49
C ALA A 26 -14.59 -0.95 10.02
N VAL A 27 -15.06 -1.76 10.95
CA VAL A 27 -15.96 -2.89 10.73
C VAL A 27 -17.24 -2.67 11.52
N ASP A 28 -18.38 -2.86 10.87
CA ASP A 28 -19.66 -2.81 11.55
C ASP A 28 -19.68 -3.82 12.72
N PRO A 29 -19.98 -3.39 13.97
CA PRO A 29 -20.04 -4.29 15.12
C PRO A 29 -20.97 -5.49 14.91
N ASP A 30 -22.05 -5.32 14.15
CA ASP A 30 -23.03 -6.38 13.87
C ASP A 30 -22.49 -7.45 12.91
N LEU A 31 -21.43 -7.15 12.17
CA LEU A 31 -20.71 -8.12 11.33
C LEU A 31 -19.64 -8.94 12.07
N LEU A 32 -19.20 -8.48 13.26
CA LEU A 32 -18.14 -9.16 14.01
C LEU A 32 -18.49 -10.61 14.37
N PRO A 33 -19.73 -10.96 14.75
CA PRO A 33 -20.11 -12.35 15.03
C PRO A 33 -20.07 -13.26 13.79
N ALA A 34 -20.25 -12.69 12.58
CA ALA A 34 -20.18 -13.42 11.31
C ALA A 34 -18.74 -13.75 10.90
N HIS A 35 -17.77 -13.03 11.45
CA HIS A 35 -16.37 -13.25 11.15
C HIS A 35 -15.83 -14.48 11.93
N ARG A 36 -15.69 -15.60 11.22
CA ARG A 36 -15.07 -16.81 11.80
C ARG A 36 -13.59 -16.52 12.08
N ARG A 37 -13.05 -17.10 13.17
CA ARG A 37 -11.63 -16.99 13.53
C ARG A 37 -10.74 -17.22 12.30
N SER A 38 -9.86 -16.27 12.03
CA SER A 38 -8.91 -16.30 10.93
C SER A 38 -8.09 -17.60 10.96
N ARG A 39 -8.09 -18.33 9.84
CA ARG A 39 -7.27 -19.52 9.69
C ARG A 39 -5.84 -19.11 9.37
N SER A 40 -4.86 -19.86 9.89
CA SER A 40 -3.45 -19.68 9.48
C SER A 40 -3.28 -19.91 7.97
N GLY A 41 -2.44 -19.10 7.33
CA GLY A 41 -2.13 -19.16 5.89
C GLY A 41 -1.62 -20.53 5.44
N ASP A 42 -0.81 -21.19 6.27
CA ASP A 42 -0.33 -22.55 6.03
C ASP A 42 -1.31 -23.61 6.55
N SER A 43 -1.66 -24.60 5.73
CA SER A 43 -2.41 -25.76 6.17
C SER A 43 -1.59 -26.60 7.15
N LEU A 44 -2.26 -27.31 8.08
CA LEU A 44 -1.59 -28.21 9.03
C LEU A 44 -0.68 -29.23 8.33
N VAL A 45 -1.10 -29.74 7.16
CA VAL A 45 -0.32 -30.67 6.33
C VAL A 45 0.95 -30.02 5.79
N ARG A 46 0.88 -28.75 5.33
CA ARG A 46 2.06 -28.01 4.90
C ARG A 46 3.02 -27.74 6.06
N ARG A 47 2.48 -27.38 7.25
CA ARG A 47 3.29 -27.23 8.47
C ARG A 47 4.02 -28.52 8.83
N ALA A 48 3.30 -29.63 8.88
CA ALA A 48 3.88 -30.94 9.20
C ALA A 48 4.95 -31.37 8.17
N ARG A 49 4.66 -31.25 6.86
CA ARG A 49 5.64 -31.53 5.80
C ARG A 49 6.87 -30.62 5.87
N ARG A 50 6.70 -29.37 6.25
CA ARG A 50 7.81 -28.42 6.41
C ARG A 50 8.67 -28.77 7.62
N SER A 51 8.06 -29.08 8.78
CA SER A 51 8.80 -29.55 9.96
C SER A 51 9.60 -30.80 9.65
N LEU A 52 9.04 -31.74 8.87
CA LEU A 52 9.75 -32.94 8.43
C LEU A 52 10.89 -32.62 7.43
N ARG A 53 10.68 -31.71 6.48
CA ARG A 53 11.72 -31.25 5.55
C ARG A 53 12.82 -30.46 6.26
N GLN A 54 12.49 -29.64 7.27
CA GLN A 54 13.47 -28.91 8.06
C GLN A 54 14.39 -29.83 8.86
N LEU A 55 13.89 -31.01 9.25
CA LEU A 55 14.69 -32.03 9.91
C LEU A 55 15.58 -32.83 8.95
N LEU A 56 15.28 -32.83 7.65
CA LEU A 56 15.92 -33.70 6.67
C LEU A 56 16.83 -32.99 5.63
N LEU A 57 16.74 -31.65 5.46
CA LEU A 57 17.46 -30.94 4.40
C LEU A 57 17.97 -29.56 4.83
N SER A 58 19.13 -29.19 4.35
CA SER A 58 19.82 -27.90 4.46
C SER A 58 19.08 -26.68 3.84
N SER A 59 17.73 -26.72 3.73
CA SER A 59 16.93 -25.63 3.18
C SER A 59 16.84 -24.42 4.11
N THR A 60 17.05 -24.61 5.41
CA THR A 60 17.04 -23.54 6.43
C THR A 60 18.07 -22.45 6.17
N SER A 61 19.26 -22.79 5.64
CA SER A 61 20.31 -21.82 5.36
C SER A 61 19.94 -20.88 4.20
N ARG A 62 19.24 -21.40 3.18
CA ARG A 62 18.78 -20.58 2.04
C ARG A 62 17.63 -19.66 2.43
N ASP A 63 16.67 -20.14 3.21
CA ASP A 63 15.52 -19.35 3.68
C ASP A 63 16.00 -18.22 4.62
N VAL A 64 16.96 -18.51 5.51
CA VAL A 64 17.58 -17.52 6.39
C VAL A 64 18.40 -16.50 5.58
N ALA A 65 19.20 -16.94 4.61
CA ALA A 65 19.96 -16.04 3.76
C ALA A 65 19.05 -15.11 2.94
N GLU A 66 17.92 -15.62 2.42
CA GLU A 66 16.95 -14.80 1.69
C GLU A 66 16.26 -13.79 2.63
N ALA A 67 15.82 -14.23 3.80
CA ALA A 67 15.22 -13.34 4.80
C ALA A 67 16.19 -12.24 5.25
N THR A 68 17.47 -12.58 5.45
CA THR A 68 18.53 -11.62 5.80
C THR A 68 18.75 -10.61 4.67
N ARG A 69 18.79 -11.05 3.42
CA ARG A 69 18.94 -10.18 2.24
C ARG A 69 17.75 -9.21 2.11
N ILE A 70 16.53 -9.70 2.31
CA ILE A 70 15.32 -8.88 2.32
C ILE A 70 15.40 -7.83 3.43
N ALA A 71 15.76 -8.24 4.66
CA ALA A 71 15.88 -7.33 5.79
C ALA A 71 16.91 -6.21 5.52
N GLN A 72 18.10 -6.56 5.02
CA GLN A 72 19.12 -5.60 4.63
C GLN A 72 18.65 -4.64 3.53
N ALA A 73 17.95 -5.16 2.51
CA ALA A 73 17.41 -4.33 1.44
C ALA A 73 16.34 -3.36 1.93
N LEU A 74 15.50 -3.77 2.89
CA LEU A 74 14.44 -2.94 3.45
C LEU A 74 14.93 -1.90 4.45
N GLN A 75 16.10 -2.08 5.05
CA GLN A 75 16.72 -1.13 5.99
C GLN A 75 17.57 -0.06 5.30
N GLN A 76 17.62 -0.02 3.97
CA GLN A 76 18.33 1.05 3.25
C GLN A 76 17.82 2.44 3.68
N PRO A 77 18.72 3.41 3.85
CA PRO A 77 18.35 4.75 4.30
C PRO A 77 17.51 5.47 3.25
N VAL A 78 16.44 6.13 3.70
CA VAL A 78 15.57 6.97 2.88
C VAL A 78 15.75 8.42 3.34
N THR A 79 16.36 9.25 2.52
CA THR A 79 16.65 10.66 2.86
C THR A 79 15.47 11.60 2.63
N THR A 80 14.56 11.23 1.74
CA THR A 80 13.32 11.98 1.45
C THR A 80 12.20 10.99 1.23
N GLY A 81 10.99 11.32 1.68
CA GLY A 81 9.83 10.43 1.60
C GLY A 81 9.61 9.85 0.20
N ARG A 82 9.42 8.55 0.14
CA ARG A 82 9.15 7.78 -1.09
C ARG A 82 7.69 7.36 -1.16
N GLN A 83 7.08 7.60 -2.32
CA GLN A 83 5.72 7.16 -2.61
C GLN A 83 5.76 5.91 -3.46
N ILE A 84 5.00 4.90 -3.04
CA ILE A 84 4.76 3.65 -3.76
C ILE A 84 3.26 3.57 -4.03
N SER A 85 2.84 3.56 -5.29
CA SER A 85 1.43 3.47 -5.66
C SER A 85 1.06 2.05 -6.08
N VAL A 86 -0.05 1.55 -5.54
CA VAL A 86 -0.59 0.21 -5.81
C VAL A 86 -1.88 0.36 -6.59
N THR A 87 -1.97 -0.23 -7.77
CA THR A 87 -3.17 -0.20 -8.60
C THR A 87 -3.34 -1.49 -9.40
N SER A 88 -4.41 -1.61 -10.14
CA SER A 88 -4.68 -2.71 -11.07
C SER A 88 -5.54 -2.22 -12.23
N ILE A 89 -5.68 -3.05 -13.27
CA ILE A 89 -6.63 -2.82 -14.36
C ILE A 89 -7.97 -3.53 -14.12
N ARG A 90 -8.01 -4.48 -13.20
CA ARG A 90 -9.20 -5.27 -12.86
C ARG A 90 -9.62 -5.07 -11.40
N GLY A 91 -10.93 -4.93 -11.17
CA GLY A 91 -11.51 -5.06 -9.84
C GLY A 91 -11.22 -6.44 -9.24
N GLY A 92 -11.13 -6.54 -7.91
CA GLY A 92 -10.88 -7.82 -7.24
C GLY A 92 -9.48 -8.40 -7.39
N ALA A 93 -8.53 -7.68 -8.00
CA ALA A 93 -7.16 -8.14 -8.19
C ALA A 93 -6.34 -8.25 -6.89
N GLY A 94 -6.84 -7.72 -5.77
CA GLY A 94 -6.12 -7.74 -4.48
C GLY A 94 -5.26 -6.50 -4.22
N LYS A 95 -5.53 -5.35 -4.86
CA LYS A 95 -4.81 -4.07 -4.65
C LYS A 95 -4.65 -3.74 -3.17
N THR A 96 -5.78 -3.59 -2.46
CA THR A 96 -5.81 -3.25 -1.04
C THR A 96 -5.07 -4.28 -0.17
N THR A 97 -5.15 -5.56 -0.53
CA THR A 97 -4.39 -6.62 0.16
C THR A 97 -2.88 -6.43 -0.04
N VAL A 98 -2.44 -6.13 -1.27
CA VAL A 98 -1.02 -5.88 -1.57
C VAL A 98 -0.55 -4.59 -0.91
N ALA A 99 -1.36 -3.52 -0.93
CA ALA A 99 -1.05 -2.27 -0.25
C ALA A 99 -0.88 -2.47 1.28
N ALA A 100 -1.78 -3.22 1.90
CA ALA A 100 -1.70 -3.56 3.32
C ALA A 100 -0.47 -4.41 3.64
N LEU A 101 -0.19 -5.45 2.83
CA LEU A 101 1.02 -6.29 2.98
C LEU A 101 2.30 -5.45 2.91
N LEU A 102 2.39 -4.52 1.95
CA LEU A 102 3.54 -3.63 1.82
C LEU A 102 3.68 -2.70 3.03
N ASN A 103 2.58 -2.09 3.49
CA ASN A 103 2.62 -1.22 4.67
C ASN A 103 3.10 -1.99 5.90
N LEU A 104 2.51 -3.15 6.21
CA LEU A 104 2.91 -3.99 7.33
C LEU A 104 4.36 -4.47 7.21
N THR A 105 4.80 -4.83 6.00
CA THR A 105 6.19 -5.25 5.76
C THR A 105 7.16 -4.09 5.99
N TYR A 106 6.89 -2.90 5.45
CA TYR A 106 7.76 -1.75 5.69
C TYR A 106 7.77 -1.34 7.17
N ALA A 107 6.62 -1.29 7.83
CA ALA A 107 6.52 -0.93 9.24
C ALA A 107 7.29 -1.92 10.13
N HIS A 108 7.29 -3.22 9.79
CA HIS A 108 8.03 -4.25 10.51
C HIS A 108 9.56 -4.10 10.39
N TYR A 109 10.07 -3.76 9.20
CA TYR A 109 11.53 -3.74 8.97
C TYR A 109 12.17 -2.37 9.14
N ARG A 110 11.40 -1.27 9.17
CA ARG A 110 11.91 0.09 9.17
C ARG A 110 11.70 0.78 10.51
N GLN A 111 12.63 1.70 10.84
CA GLN A 111 12.53 2.55 12.04
C GLN A 111 11.90 3.91 11.72
N ASP A 112 11.99 4.37 10.46
CA ASP A 112 11.33 5.60 10.01
C ASP A 112 9.82 5.36 9.81
N PRO A 113 8.99 6.39 10.05
CA PRO A 113 7.54 6.27 9.94
C PRO A 113 7.08 5.82 8.55
N VAL A 114 6.14 4.88 8.53
CA VAL A 114 5.50 4.34 7.31
C VAL A 114 4.02 4.68 7.30
N LEU A 115 3.53 5.16 6.17
CA LEU A 115 2.14 5.55 5.96
C LEU A 115 1.48 4.69 4.89
N ALA A 116 0.29 4.19 5.18
CA ALA A 116 -0.67 3.73 4.18
C ALA A 116 -1.69 4.85 3.91
N LEU A 117 -1.92 5.21 2.65
CA LEU A 117 -2.95 6.16 2.25
C LEU A 117 -3.97 5.46 1.36
N GLU A 118 -5.23 5.53 1.75
CA GLU A 118 -6.34 5.02 0.95
C GLU A 118 -6.79 6.08 -0.05
N ALA A 119 -6.54 5.84 -1.32
CA ALA A 119 -6.95 6.69 -2.43
C ALA A 119 -8.09 6.05 -3.27
N ASP A 120 -8.85 5.15 -2.63
CA ASP A 120 -10.12 4.58 -3.10
C ASP A 120 -11.22 4.95 -2.09
N PRO A 121 -11.74 6.19 -2.11
CA PRO A 121 -12.64 6.68 -1.07
C PRO A 121 -14.05 6.12 -1.17
N ALA A 122 -14.44 5.56 -2.32
CA ALA A 122 -15.82 5.14 -2.54
C ALA A 122 -16.17 3.84 -1.79
N LEU A 123 -15.28 2.86 -1.82
CA LEU A 123 -15.48 1.52 -1.23
C LEU A 123 -14.16 0.94 -0.71
N GLY A 124 -13.24 1.80 -0.28
CA GLY A 124 -11.94 1.38 0.22
C GLY A 124 -12.07 0.48 1.46
N THR A 125 -11.26 -0.55 1.51
CA THR A 125 -11.25 -1.54 2.61
C THR A 125 -9.90 -1.62 3.31
N LEU A 126 -9.03 -0.65 3.03
CA LEU A 126 -7.70 -0.60 3.63
C LEU A 126 -7.74 -0.51 5.17
N PRO A 127 -8.66 0.28 5.80
CA PRO A 127 -8.81 0.28 7.25
C PRO A 127 -9.10 -1.11 7.83
N ILE A 128 -9.97 -1.88 7.18
CA ILE A 128 -10.29 -3.26 7.59
C ILE A 128 -9.06 -4.16 7.48
N ARG A 129 -8.34 -4.09 6.36
CA ARG A 129 -7.15 -4.92 6.11
C ARG A 129 -6.01 -4.62 7.10
N LEU A 130 -5.87 -3.37 7.52
CA LEU A 130 -4.87 -2.93 8.49
C LEU A 130 -5.35 -2.99 9.95
N ALA A 131 -6.48 -3.63 10.22
CA ALA A 131 -7.05 -3.77 11.57
C ALA A 131 -7.30 -2.43 12.29
N ALA A 132 -7.60 -1.36 11.55
CA ALA A 132 -7.95 -0.08 12.15
C ALA A 132 -9.20 -0.23 13.01
N PRO A 133 -9.20 0.21 14.27
CA PRO A 133 -10.38 0.06 15.14
C PRO A 133 -11.51 0.97 14.71
N ALA A 134 -11.19 2.19 14.31
CA ALA A 134 -12.15 3.18 13.84
C ALA A 134 -11.47 4.20 12.92
N VAL A 135 -12.27 4.84 12.08
CA VAL A 135 -11.86 5.95 11.22
C VAL A 135 -12.52 7.23 11.74
N ARG A 136 -11.72 8.24 12.04
CA ARG A 136 -12.19 9.55 12.48
C ARG A 136 -11.96 10.61 11.41
N TRP A 137 -10.74 10.74 10.93
CA TRP A 137 -10.31 11.73 9.96
C TRP A 137 -10.03 11.07 8.61
N THR A 138 -10.30 11.78 7.53
CA THR A 138 -10.06 11.33 6.18
C THR A 138 -8.98 12.17 5.50
N CYS A 139 -8.52 11.72 4.33
CA CYS A 139 -7.60 12.50 3.51
C CYS A 139 -8.17 13.89 3.14
N THR A 140 -9.47 13.98 2.89
CA THR A 140 -10.14 15.26 2.59
C THR A 140 -10.16 16.18 3.80
N ASP A 141 -10.40 15.66 5.02
CA ASP A 141 -10.37 16.46 6.24
C ASP A 141 -8.96 16.99 6.51
N LEU A 142 -7.95 16.13 6.38
CA LEU A 142 -6.55 16.55 6.56
C LEU A 142 -6.16 17.62 5.55
N ALA A 143 -6.63 17.54 4.31
CA ALA A 143 -6.34 18.55 3.27
C ALA A 143 -6.80 19.97 3.65
N GLN A 144 -7.83 20.09 4.50
CA GLN A 144 -8.37 21.39 4.92
C GLN A 144 -7.57 22.05 6.05
N VAL A 145 -6.82 21.26 6.82
CA VAL A 145 -6.11 21.74 8.02
C VAL A 145 -4.59 21.70 7.87
N ILE A 146 -4.09 20.91 6.92
CA ILE A 146 -2.65 20.69 6.78
C ILE A 146 -1.92 21.98 6.45
N SER A 147 -0.93 22.32 7.27
CA SER A 147 -0.08 23.49 7.08
C SER A 147 1.41 23.17 7.11
N PRO A 148 2.26 24.02 6.51
CA PRO A 148 3.71 23.82 6.56
C PRO A 148 4.32 23.88 7.96
N SER A 149 3.65 24.48 8.94
CA SER A 149 4.13 24.61 10.33
C SER A 149 3.83 23.41 11.22
N MET A 150 2.90 22.50 10.80
CA MET A 150 2.53 21.36 11.62
C MET A 150 3.72 20.46 11.93
N GLN A 151 3.76 19.98 13.18
CA GLN A 151 4.74 19.00 13.63
C GLN A 151 4.23 17.57 13.44
N PHE A 152 5.13 16.59 13.50
CA PHE A 152 4.76 15.17 13.34
C PHE A 152 3.67 14.74 14.33
N ALA A 153 3.77 15.16 15.60
CA ALA A 153 2.76 14.83 16.62
C ALA A 153 1.36 15.38 16.28
N GLU A 154 1.26 16.55 15.65
CA GLU A 154 -0.01 17.13 15.22
C GLU A 154 -0.58 16.37 14.03
N ILE A 155 0.26 16.00 13.06
CA ILE A 155 -0.14 15.19 11.90
C ILE A 155 -0.67 13.83 12.34
N THR A 156 0.00 13.15 13.28
CA THR A 156 -0.44 11.82 13.75
C THR A 156 -1.80 11.86 14.46
N GLY A 157 -2.22 13.00 14.98
CA GLY A 157 -3.58 13.20 15.51
C GLY A 157 -4.71 13.04 14.48
N TYR A 158 -4.38 13.12 13.19
CA TYR A 158 -5.31 12.90 12.07
C TYR A 158 -5.17 11.52 11.42
N LEU A 159 -4.26 10.70 11.90
CA LEU A 159 -3.99 9.37 11.36
C LEU A 159 -4.46 8.28 12.32
N VAL A 160 -4.61 7.08 11.80
CA VAL A 160 -4.86 5.88 12.60
C VAL A 160 -3.55 5.12 12.73
N GLN A 161 -3.12 4.85 13.95
CA GLN A 161 -2.02 3.94 14.19
C GLN A 161 -2.49 2.51 13.97
N VAL A 162 -1.72 1.73 13.19
CA VAL A 162 -2.02 0.34 12.85
C VAL A 162 -0.99 -0.62 13.47
N GLU A 163 -1.26 -1.92 13.40
CA GLU A 163 -0.33 -2.94 13.87
C GLU A 163 1.07 -2.76 13.24
N GLU A 164 2.10 -3.30 13.86
CA GLU A 164 3.52 -3.19 13.47
C GLU A 164 4.07 -1.73 13.49
N GLY A 165 3.33 -0.77 14.06
CA GLY A 165 3.81 0.62 14.20
C GLY A 165 3.63 1.50 12.98
N GLY A 166 2.90 1.04 11.96
CA GLY A 166 2.54 1.85 10.80
C GLY A 166 1.43 2.85 11.06
N TRP A 167 1.20 3.73 10.10
CA TRP A 167 0.15 4.74 10.10
C TRP A 167 -0.79 4.56 8.91
N LEU A 168 -2.06 4.93 9.09
CA LEU A 168 -3.08 4.90 8.04
C LEU A 168 -3.76 6.26 7.93
N LEU A 169 -3.88 6.78 6.70
CA LEU A 169 -4.76 7.87 6.35
C LEU A 169 -5.91 7.32 5.50
N PRO A 170 -7.12 7.20 6.05
CA PRO A 170 -8.27 6.69 5.32
C PRO A 170 -8.74 7.64 4.22
N GLY A 171 -9.32 7.10 3.15
CA GLY A 171 -9.95 7.87 2.09
C GLY A 171 -11.36 8.36 2.46
N SER A 172 -12.07 7.56 3.27
CA SER A 172 -13.43 7.88 3.73
C SER A 172 -13.74 7.22 5.07
N GLN A 173 -14.89 7.55 5.63
CA GLN A 173 -15.46 6.87 6.81
C GLN A 173 -16.41 5.71 6.41
N GLY A 174 -16.16 5.05 5.28
CA GLY A 174 -17.03 3.99 4.76
C GLY A 174 -18.33 4.50 4.11
N ARG A 175 -18.44 5.80 3.84
CA ARG A 175 -19.62 6.39 3.20
C ARG A 175 -19.57 6.22 1.69
N VAL A 176 -20.59 5.62 1.13
CA VAL A 176 -20.76 5.52 -0.32
C VAL A 176 -20.88 6.91 -0.95
N GLY A 177 -20.23 7.12 -2.08
CA GLY A 177 -20.26 8.40 -2.80
C GLY A 177 -19.24 9.44 -2.33
N THR A 178 -18.42 9.14 -1.31
CA THR A 178 -17.27 9.98 -0.94
C THR A 178 -16.29 10.06 -2.11
N ARG A 179 -15.79 11.27 -2.38
CA ARG A 179 -14.78 11.51 -3.43
C ARG A 179 -13.57 12.18 -2.82
N LEU A 180 -12.40 11.73 -3.22
CA LEU A 180 -11.14 12.41 -2.93
C LEU A 180 -10.73 13.21 -4.17
N GLU A 181 -10.74 14.53 -4.04
CA GLU A 181 -10.38 15.42 -5.13
C GLU A 181 -8.87 15.48 -5.34
N LEU A 182 -8.44 15.63 -6.60
CA LEU A 182 -7.03 15.72 -6.98
C LEU A 182 -6.26 16.81 -6.26
N PRO A 183 -6.78 18.05 -6.08
CA PRO A 183 -6.09 19.10 -5.32
C PRO A 183 -5.84 18.68 -3.87
N SER A 184 -6.83 18.13 -3.18
CA SER A 184 -6.73 17.65 -1.80
C SER A 184 -5.69 16.53 -1.67
N TYR A 185 -5.73 15.53 -2.57
CA TYR A 185 -4.74 14.46 -2.63
C TYR A 185 -3.31 15.01 -2.79
N ARG A 186 -3.10 15.93 -3.74
CA ARG A 186 -1.79 16.53 -4.02
C ARG A 186 -1.26 17.33 -2.84
N ALA A 187 -2.10 18.16 -2.20
CA ALA A 187 -1.71 18.97 -1.05
C ALA A 187 -1.26 18.07 0.13
N VAL A 188 -2.05 17.04 0.45
CA VAL A 188 -1.73 16.07 1.51
C VAL A 188 -0.45 15.31 1.19
N MET A 189 -0.32 14.77 -0.02
CA MET A 189 0.88 14.02 -0.41
C MET A 189 2.16 14.86 -0.40
N MET A 190 2.08 16.13 -0.81
CA MET A 190 3.21 17.05 -0.77
C MET A 190 3.65 17.32 0.68
N ALA A 191 2.71 17.55 1.58
CA ALA A 191 3.02 17.82 2.97
C ALA A 191 3.53 16.59 3.72
N LEU A 192 2.93 15.41 3.49
CA LEU A 192 3.28 14.18 4.22
C LEU A 192 4.66 13.62 3.87
N ARG A 193 5.23 13.95 2.70
CA ARG A 193 6.58 13.49 2.28
C ARG A 193 7.70 13.83 3.24
N ARG A 194 7.56 14.84 4.08
CA ARG A 194 8.57 15.23 5.06
C ARG A 194 8.51 14.43 6.36
N TYR A 195 7.40 13.76 6.62
CA TYR A 195 7.16 13.04 7.86
C TYR A 195 7.35 11.53 7.74
N PHE A 196 7.08 10.98 6.55
CA PHE A 196 7.09 9.54 6.31
C PHE A 196 8.19 9.16 5.33
N GLY A 197 9.03 8.22 5.74
CA GLY A 197 10.06 7.66 4.86
C GLY A 197 9.44 6.92 3.67
N ILE A 198 8.35 6.19 3.92
CA ILE A 198 7.60 5.49 2.86
C ILE A 198 6.11 5.78 3.02
N THR A 199 5.47 6.09 1.89
CA THR A 199 4.01 6.17 1.78
C THR A 199 3.54 5.18 0.73
N VAL A 200 2.73 4.19 1.14
CA VAL A 200 2.05 3.24 0.25
C VAL A 200 0.66 3.80 -0.05
N VAL A 201 0.35 4.02 -1.32
CA VAL A 201 -0.94 4.55 -1.77
C VAL A 201 -1.76 3.45 -2.40
N ASP A 202 -2.86 3.07 -1.76
CA ASP A 202 -3.87 2.14 -2.31
C ASP A 202 -4.79 2.90 -3.24
N CYS A 203 -4.65 2.71 -4.53
CA CYS A 203 -5.36 3.45 -5.56
C CYS A 203 -6.56 2.68 -6.10
N GLU A 204 -7.55 3.40 -6.60
CA GLU A 204 -8.60 2.84 -7.43
C GLU A 204 -8.05 2.09 -8.65
N THR A 205 -8.92 1.32 -9.28
CA THR A 205 -8.60 0.63 -10.55
C THR A 205 -8.40 1.65 -11.68
N LEU A 206 -7.40 1.41 -12.54
CA LEU A 206 -7.23 2.20 -13.77
C LEU A 206 -8.46 2.03 -14.70
N PRO A 207 -8.86 3.09 -15.43
CA PRO A 207 -8.11 4.35 -15.71
C PRO A 207 -8.50 5.56 -14.83
N ASN A 208 -8.93 5.39 -13.62
CA ASN A 208 -9.33 6.49 -12.72
C ASN A 208 -8.31 7.65 -12.71
N PRO A 209 -8.73 8.95 -12.76
CA PRO A 209 -7.84 10.10 -12.80
C PRO A 209 -6.94 10.24 -11.55
N LEU A 210 -7.47 9.91 -10.36
CA LEU A 210 -6.69 9.93 -9.12
C LEU A 210 -5.59 8.86 -9.16
N ALA A 211 -5.93 7.62 -9.56
CA ALA A 211 -4.99 6.53 -9.71
C ALA A 211 -3.88 6.87 -10.73
N ARG A 212 -4.23 7.48 -11.86
CA ARG A 212 -3.25 7.96 -12.86
C ARG A 212 -2.32 9.02 -12.28
N THR A 213 -2.85 9.96 -11.48
CA THR A 213 -2.04 11.00 -10.83
C THR A 213 -1.11 10.39 -9.78
N ALA A 214 -1.61 9.48 -8.96
CA ALA A 214 -0.81 8.78 -7.96
C ALA A 214 0.31 7.96 -8.59
N LEU A 215 0.03 7.26 -9.68
CA LEU A 215 1.03 6.52 -10.46
C LEU A 215 2.09 7.45 -11.07
N ALA A 216 1.67 8.58 -11.64
CA ALA A 216 2.59 9.54 -12.25
C ALA A 216 3.55 10.14 -11.23
N ALA A 217 3.09 10.41 -10.01
CA ALA A 217 3.87 10.98 -8.91
C ALA A 217 4.70 9.96 -8.13
N ALA A 218 4.42 8.66 -8.28
CA ALA A 218 5.08 7.60 -7.53
C ALA A 218 6.55 7.42 -7.92
N HIS A 219 7.39 7.13 -6.92
CA HIS A 219 8.79 6.76 -7.11
C HIS A 219 8.92 5.31 -7.58
N ALA A 220 8.05 4.42 -7.08
CA ALA A 220 7.87 3.06 -7.57
C ALA A 220 6.38 2.69 -7.64
N ARG A 221 6.02 1.69 -8.43
CA ARG A 221 4.64 1.33 -8.74
C ARG A 221 4.43 -0.16 -8.64
N VAL A 222 3.27 -0.56 -8.14
CA VAL A 222 2.79 -1.94 -8.21
C VAL A 222 1.60 -1.99 -9.13
N LEU A 223 1.67 -2.83 -10.15
CA LEU A 223 0.53 -3.22 -10.95
C LEU A 223 0.10 -4.62 -10.50
N VAL A 224 -1.01 -4.69 -9.78
CA VAL A 224 -1.53 -5.95 -9.26
C VAL A 224 -2.30 -6.66 -10.36
N ALA A 225 -1.88 -7.88 -10.68
CA ALA A 225 -2.45 -8.75 -11.68
C ALA A 225 -3.03 -9.99 -11.02
N PRO A 226 -4.34 -10.27 -11.14
CA PRO A 226 -4.85 -11.57 -10.73
C PRO A 226 -4.32 -12.64 -11.69
N ALA A 227 -3.95 -13.81 -11.15
CA ALA A 227 -3.43 -14.91 -11.95
C ALA A 227 -4.59 -15.64 -12.69
N THR A 228 -5.26 -14.93 -13.57
CA THR A 228 -6.26 -15.42 -14.53
C THR A 228 -5.85 -15.03 -15.95
N MET A 229 -6.39 -15.69 -16.95
CA MET A 229 -6.08 -15.37 -18.35
C MET A 229 -6.36 -13.90 -18.68
N GLU A 230 -7.52 -13.38 -18.24
CA GLU A 230 -7.93 -11.99 -18.47
C GLU A 230 -7.07 -11.01 -17.67
N GLY A 231 -6.72 -11.38 -16.43
CA GLY A 231 -5.85 -10.58 -15.55
C GLY A 231 -4.46 -10.42 -16.15
N VAL A 232 -3.87 -11.51 -16.60
CA VAL A 232 -2.53 -11.53 -17.22
C VAL A 232 -2.55 -10.79 -18.55
N ALA A 233 -3.52 -11.06 -19.44
CA ALA A 233 -3.60 -10.39 -20.73
C ALA A 233 -3.81 -8.88 -20.61
N SER A 234 -4.74 -8.43 -19.76
CA SER A 234 -4.99 -6.99 -19.57
C SER A 234 -3.82 -6.28 -18.89
N THR A 235 -3.11 -6.95 -17.97
CA THR A 235 -1.91 -6.40 -17.35
C THR A 235 -0.79 -6.25 -18.38
N ARG A 236 -0.60 -7.22 -19.26
CA ARG A 236 0.36 -7.16 -20.36
C ARG A 236 0.13 -5.94 -21.25
N ALA A 237 -1.11 -5.72 -21.67
CA ALA A 237 -1.49 -4.54 -22.48
C ALA A 237 -1.16 -3.21 -21.78
N VAL A 238 -1.35 -3.13 -20.45
CA VAL A 238 -0.96 -1.93 -19.69
C VAL A 238 0.56 -1.76 -19.65
N LEU A 239 1.34 -2.83 -19.51
CA LEU A 239 2.80 -2.75 -19.53
C LEU A 239 3.32 -2.28 -20.89
N GLU A 240 2.75 -2.78 -21.99
CA GLU A 240 3.07 -2.34 -23.34
C GLU A 240 2.73 -0.86 -23.53
N TRP A 241 1.53 -0.45 -23.13
CA TRP A 241 1.19 0.98 -23.12
C TRP A 241 2.16 1.83 -22.29
N MET A 242 2.60 1.33 -21.11
CA MET A 242 3.59 2.04 -20.29
C MET A 242 4.94 2.17 -20.99
N ALA A 243 5.34 1.22 -21.83
CA ALA A 243 6.56 1.26 -22.61
C ALA A 243 6.50 2.34 -23.69
N ASP A 244 5.32 2.55 -24.31
CA ASP A 244 5.11 3.50 -25.38
C ASP A 244 4.95 4.97 -24.90
N VAL A 245 4.63 5.16 -23.60
CA VAL A 245 4.49 6.51 -23.04
C VAL A 245 5.87 7.17 -22.94
N PRO A 246 6.04 8.45 -23.40
CA PRO A 246 7.31 9.18 -23.33
C PRO A 246 7.66 9.59 -21.88
N ARG A 247 7.73 8.64 -20.99
CA ARG A 247 8.13 8.74 -19.58
C ARG A 247 9.10 7.61 -19.27
N PRO A 248 10.42 7.82 -19.42
CA PRO A 248 11.42 6.76 -19.42
C PRO A 248 11.47 5.92 -18.14
N ARG A 249 10.90 6.41 -17.04
CA ARG A 249 10.86 5.70 -15.75
C ARG A 249 9.52 5.02 -15.43
N LEU A 250 8.51 5.12 -16.29
CA LEU A 250 7.20 4.57 -15.97
C LEU A 250 7.28 3.04 -15.83
N LEU A 251 7.72 2.35 -16.86
CA LEU A 251 7.86 0.89 -16.85
C LEU A 251 9.01 0.39 -15.95
N PRO A 252 10.24 0.93 -16.00
CA PRO A 252 11.34 0.47 -15.14
C PRO A 252 11.09 0.59 -13.65
N ALA A 253 10.26 1.56 -13.22
CA ALA A 253 9.87 1.74 -11.82
C ALA A 253 8.57 0.98 -11.46
N THR A 254 8.07 0.13 -12.34
CA THR A 254 6.88 -0.70 -12.13
C THR A 254 7.27 -2.15 -11.82
N VAL A 255 6.63 -2.73 -10.81
CA VAL A 255 6.71 -4.16 -10.47
C VAL A 255 5.31 -4.74 -10.60
N VAL A 256 5.18 -5.89 -11.21
CA VAL A 256 3.91 -6.63 -11.25
C VAL A 256 3.83 -7.54 -10.03
N ALA A 257 2.77 -7.40 -9.24
CA ALA A 257 2.39 -8.36 -8.21
C ALA A 257 1.36 -9.34 -8.80
N LEU A 258 1.81 -10.53 -9.20
CA LEU A 258 0.94 -11.58 -9.73
C LEU A 258 0.31 -12.35 -8.56
N THR A 259 -0.99 -12.15 -8.31
CA THR A 259 -1.69 -12.66 -7.12
C THR A 259 -2.44 -13.93 -7.40
N LYS A 260 -2.20 -14.96 -6.60
CA LYS A 260 -2.99 -16.19 -6.61
C LYS A 260 -4.09 -16.11 -5.55
N SER A 261 -5.35 -15.93 -5.97
CA SER A 261 -6.50 -15.76 -5.08
C SER A 261 -7.22 -17.06 -4.70
N SER A 262 -7.02 -18.14 -5.47
CA SER A 262 -7.61 -19.46 -5.23
C SER A 262 -6.54 -20.55 -5.29
N PRO A 263 -6.68 -21.65 -4.53
CA PRO A 263 -5.79 -22.81 -4.66
C PRO A 263 -5.95 -23.52 -6.01
N ASP A 264 -7.16 -23.48 -6.57
CA ASP A 264 -7.56 -24.27 -7.75
C ASP A 264 -7.47 -23.47 -9.08
N MET A 265 -6.50 -22.54 -9.17
CA MET A 265 -6.28 -21.80 -10.41
C MET A 265 -5.63 -22.68 -11.47
N THR A 266 -6.14 -22.57 -12.70
CA THR A 266 -5.70 -23.38 -13.85
C THR A 266 -4.51 -22.77 -14.59
N ILE A 267 -4.16 -21.49 -14.32
CA ILE A 267 -3.04 -20.84 -15.01
C ILE A 267 -1.69 -21.30 -14.44
N ASP A 268 -0.75 -21.59 -15.31
CA ASP A 268 0.63 -21.81 -14.92
C ASP A 268 1.28 -20.48 -14.49
N MET A 269 1.63 -20.39 -13.21
CA MET A 269 2.21 -19.19 -12.61
C MET A 269 3.58 -18.82 -13.18
N ALA A 270 4.39 -19.83 -13.56
CA ALA A 270 5.71 -19.61 -14.12
C ALA A 270 5.59 -19.05 -15.55
N ALA A 271 4.72 -19.66 -16.36
CA ALA A 271 4.43 -19.19 -17.71
C ALA A 271 3.82 -17.79 -17.72
N ALA A 272 2.84 -17.52 -16.84
CA ALA A 272 2.25 -16.20 -16.70
C ALA A 272 3.26 -15.14 -16.25
N SER A 273 4.13 -15.48 -15.29
CA SER A 273 5.22 -14.59 -14.84
C SER A 273 6.22 -14.30 -15.96
N ALA A 274 6.62 -15.30 -16.73
CA ALA A 274 7.52 -15.14 -17.88
C ALA A 274 6.88 -14.27 -18.97
N TYR A 275 5.61 -14.49 -19.28
CA TYR A 275 4.84 -13.70 -20.26
C TYR A 275 4.76 -12.22 -19.87
N LEU A 276 4.47 -11.90 -18.61
CA LEU A 276 4.44 -10.52 -18.12
C LEU A 276 5.85 -9.93 -18.06
N GLY A 277 6.85 -10.71 -17.65
CA GLY A 277 8.26 -10.30 -17.58
C GLY A 277 8.85 -9.93 -18.95
N ALA A 278 8.39 -10.58 -20.01
CA ALA A 278 8.79 -10.28 -21.40
C ALA A 278 8.39 -8.85 -21.85
N ALA A 279 7.48 -8.16 -21.12
CA ALA A 279 7.20 -6.74 -21.31
C ALA A 279 8.22 -5.80 -20.63
N GLY A 280 9.27 -6.33 -20.00
CA GLY A 280 10.31 -5.54 -19.32
C GLY A 280 10.02 -5.21 -17.86
N ALA A 281 8.90 -5.67 -17.28
CA ALA A 281 8.58 -5.48 -15.88
C ALA A 281 9.11 -6.65 -15.02
N ARG A 282 9.54 -6.33 -13.79
CA ARG A 282 9.79 -7.37 -12.78
C ARG A 282 8.46 -7.92 -12.29
N VAL A 283 8.36 -9.22 -12.19
CA VAL A 283 7.17 -9.90 -11.65
C VAL A 283 7.52 -10.54 -10.31
N VAL A 284 6.70 -10.32 -9.30
CA VAL A 284 6.74 -10.99 -8.00
C VAL A 284 5.41 -11.72 -7.80
N THR A 285 5.46 -13.01 -7.56
CA THR A 285 4.28 -13.82 -7.34
C THR A 285 3.89 -13.81 -5.87
N ILE A 286 2.66 -13.42 -5.58
CA ILE A 286 2.05 -13.54 -4.25
C ILE A 286 1.27 -14.85 -4.23
N PRO A 287 1.70 -15.85 -3.46
CA PRO A 287 1.07 -17.16 -3.43
C PRO A 287 -0.32 -17.12 -2.80
N TYR A 288 -1.12 -18.17 -3.04
CA TYR A 288 -2.37 -18.33 -2.32
C TYR A 288 -2.12 -18.51 -0.82
N ASP A 289 -2.77 -17.66 -0.03
CA ASP A 289 -2.72 -17.68 1.43
C ASP A 289 -4.15 -17.72 1.98
N ARG A 290 -4.43 -18.72 2.81
CA ARG A 290 -5.77 -18.92 3.37
C ARG A 290 -6.21 -17.79 4.28
N HIS A 291 -5.25 -17.13 4.98
CA HIS A 291 -5.52 -15.99 5.84
C HIS A 291 -5.90 -14.77 4.99
N LEU A 292 -5.18 -14.50 3.90
CA LEU A 292 -5.52 -13.41 2.98
C LEU A 292 -6.84 -13.64 2.25
N ALA A 293 -7.10 -14.88 1.82
CA ALA A 293 -8.32 -15.25 1.10
C ALA A 293 -9.58 -15.20 1.99
N ALA A 294 -9.44 -15.37 3.30
CA ALA A 294 -10.54 -15.26 4.24
C ALA A 294 -11.07 -13.82 4.39
N GLY A 295 -10.33 -12.82 3.93
CA GLY A 295 -10.69 -11.41 4.15
C GLY A 295 -10.40 -10.93 5.56
N GLY A 296 -10.92 -9.73 5.91
CA GLY A 296 -10.73 -9.13 7.23
C GLY A 296 -9.30 -8.66 7.50
N PRO A 297 -8.94 -8.41 8.77
CA PRO A 297 -7.63 -7.92 9.18
C PRO A 297 -6.48 -8.85 8.80
N ILE A 298 -5.40 -8.29 8.28
CA ILE A 298 -4.18 -9.04 7.99
C ILE A 298 -3.31 -9.03 9.25
N ARG A 299 -3.05 -10.23 9.78
CA ARG A 299 -2.12 -10.43 10.89
C ARG A 299 -0.87 -11.11 10.37
N THR A 300 0.27 -10.45 10.49
CA THR A 300 1.57 -10.94 9.96
C THR A 300 1.93 -12.32 10.48
N ALA A 301 1.65 -12.59 11.77
CA ALA A 301 1.87 -13.90 12.38
C ALA A 301 1.00 -15.03 11.80
N ALA A 302 -0.16 -14.70 11.19
CA ALA A 302 -1.06 -15.69 10.59
C ALA A 302 -0.74 -15.98 9.12
N LEU A 303 0.11 -15.16 8.47
CA LEU A 303 0.53 -15.38 7.09
C LEU A 303 1.41 -16.62 6.94
N GLY A 304 1.26 -17.32 5.83
CA GLY A 304 2.20 -18.36 5.42
C GLY A 304 3.61 -17.80 5.19
N GLN A 305 4.64 -18.62 5.40
CA GLN A 305 6.03 -18.17 5.20
C GLN A 305 6.30 -17.73 3.76
N GLU A 306 5.78 -18.48 2.77
CA GLU A 306 5.92 -18.12 1.36
C GLU A 306 5.32 -16.74 1.07
N THR A 307 4.18 -16.40 1.68
CA THR A 307 3.54 -15.10 1.54
C THR A 307 4.37 -13.99 2.19
N ARG A 308 4.92 -14.23 3.39
CA ARG A 308 5.82 -13.26 4.05
C ARG A 308 7.08 -13.00 3.22
N LEU A 309 7.71 -14.04 2.69
CA LEU A 309 8.88 -13.90 1.81
C LEU A 309 8.53 -13.14 0.54
N ALA A 310 7.42 -13.47 -0.12
CA ALA A 310 6.97 -12.77 -1.33
C ALA A 310 6.66 -11.30 -1.07
N ALA A 311 6.01 -10.97 0.05
CA ALA A 311 5.75 -9.59 0.46
C ALA A 311 7.07 -8.83 0.72
N GLY A 312 8.03 -9.47 1.39
CA GLY A 312 9.37 -8.91 1.61
C GLY A 312 10.13 -8.69 0.31
N GLN A 313 10.11 -9.65 -0.62
CA GLN A 313 10.72 -9.51 -1.93
C GLN A 313 10.10 -8.36 -2.74
N LEU A 314 8.76 -8.27 -2.76
CA LEU A 314 8.04 -7.19 -3.42
C LEU A 314 8.43 -5.84 -2.83
N ALA A 315 8.44 -5.73 -1.50
CA ALA A 315 8.80 -4.50 -0.80
C ALA A 315 10.27 -4.09 -1.09
N ALA A 316 11.22 -5.04 -1.07
CA ALA A 316 12.62 -4.79 -1.37
C ALA A 316 12.83 -4.31 -2.83
N GLU A 317 12.17 -4.95 -3.79
CA GLU A 317 12.21 -4.57 -5.21
C GLU A 317 11.65 -3.15 -5.44
N LEU A 318 10.57 -2.79 -4.74
CA LEU A 318 9.97 -1.47 -4.84
C LEU A 318 10.83 -0.40 -4.19
N LEU A 319 11.44 -0.69 -3.04
CA LEU A 319 12.33 0.25 -2.37
C LEU A 319 13.57 0.53 -3.21
N ASP A 320 14.21 -0.50 -3.76
CA ASP A 320 15.35 -0.34 -4.67
C ASP A 320 15.00 0.60 -5.84
N ARG A 321 13.84 0.39 -6.50
CA ARG A 321 13.37 1.26 -7.58
C ARG A 321 13.07 2.68 -7.14
N ALA A 322 12.48 2.82 -5.95
CA ALA A 322 12.14 4.11 -5.38
C ALA A 322 13.38 4.93 -4.98
N LEU A 323 14.48 4.25 -4.65
CA LEU A 323 15.74 4.89 -4.24
C LEU A 323 16.65 5.21 -5.42
N ARG A 324 16.51 4.57 -6.57
CA ARG A 324 17.34 4.87 -7.76
C ARG A 324 17.18 6.35 -8.12
N LYS A 325 18.30 7.08 -8.14
CA LYS A 325 18.34 8.50 -8.49
C LYS A 325 17.68 8.76 -9.85
N GLN A 326 16.96 9.85 -9.96
CA GLN A 326 16.53 10.38 -11.26
C GLN A 326 17.80 10.88 -11.98
N ARG A 327 18.30 10.11 -12.94
CA ARG A 327 19.26 10.57 -13.94
C ARG A 327 18.50 11.15 -15.10
#